data_a2997b80d3c31409843bfa7f30606018
#
_entry.id   a2997b80d3c31409843bfa7f30606018
#
_cell.length_a   1.000
_cell.length_b   1.000
_cell.length_c   1.000
_cell.angle_alpha   90.00
_cell.angle_beta   90.00
_cell.angle_gamma   90.00
#
_symmetry.space_group_name_H-M   'P 1'
#
loop_
_entity.id
_entity.type
_entity.pdbx_description
1 polymer ?
#
loop_
_entity_poly.entity_id
_entity_poly.type
_entity_poly.pdbx_seq_one_letter_code
_entity_poly.pdbx_strand_id
1 'polypeptide(L)'
;MAIFTIDKFGGGDIAARADYFEKGEGRELAHTSGGEDYYHMPGNDTLLSEFVGQGAEAMGLGITPRDGDYAALMSGKNPRTDESYVSDRRQGELERGTGTAGFSTSFNVDKTLSLVYAALDRDQQIIFEKAMMEASRSAFEHA
;
A
#
# COMPACT_ATOMS: atom_id res chain seq x y z
N MET A 1 -8.42 2.55 21.08
CA MET A 1 -8.39 1.12 20.73
C MET A 1 -8.06 1.05 19.24
N ALA A 2 -6.95 0.41 18.88
CA ALA A 2 -6.61 0.21 17.46
C ALA A 2 -7.53 -0.87 16.88
N ILE A 3 -8.07 -0.65 15.68
CA ILE A 3 -8.89 -1.63 14.98
C ILE A 3 -8.04 -2.22 13.85
N PHE A 4 -7.93 -3.53 13.86
CA PHE A 4 -7.28 -4.29 12.81
C PHE A 4 -8.33 -4.95 11.94
N THR A 5 -8.27 -4.72 10.64
CA THR A 5 -9.17 -5.37 9.67
C THR A 5 -8.37 -6.10 8.59
N ILE A 6 -8.89 -7.23 8.14
CA ILE A 6 -8.34 -8.00 7.02
C ILE A 6 -9.46 -8.19 6.02
N ASP A 7 -9.27 -7.66 4.81
CA ASP A 7 -10.19 -7.79 3.70
C ASP A 7 -9.55 -8.61 2.58
N LYS A 8 -10.27 -9.63 2.12
CA LYS A 8 -9.88 -10.42 0.96
C LYS A 8 -10.40 -9.77 -0.31
N PHE A 9 -9.58 -9.70 -1.35
CA PHE A 9 -10.02 -9.20 -2.66
C PHE A 9 -9.67 -10.17 -3.80
N GLY A 10 -10.51 -10.14 -4.85
CA GLY A 10 -10.41 -11.01 -6.01
C GLY A 10 -9.68 -10.38 -7.19
N GLY A 11 -9.41 -11.21 -8.21
CA GLY A 11 -8.79 -10.77 -9.46
C GLY A 11 -9.59 -9.69 -10.20
N GLY A 12 -10.93 -9.66 -10.07
CA GLY A 12 -11.77 -8.64 -10.67
C GLY A 12 -11.58 -7.22 -10.09
N ASP A 13 -11.01 -7.11 -8.90
CA ASP A 13 -10.80 -5.84 -8.20
C ASP A 13 -9.40 -5.25 -8.42
N ILE A 14 -8.51 -5.96 -9.12
CA ILE A 14 -7.09 -5.59 -9.24
C ILE A 14 -6.93 -4.20 -9.84
N ALA A 15 -7.60 -3.91 -10.95
CA ALA A 15 -7.45 -2.64 -11.65
C ALA A 15 -7.91 -1.45 -10.79
N ALA A 16 -9.07 -1.57 -10.13
CA ALA A 16 -9.60 -0.53 -9.27
C ALA A 16 -8.71 -0.30 -8.04
N ARG A 17 -8.19 -1.38 -7.45
CA ARG A 17 -7.28 -1.29 -6.30
C ARG A 17 -5.89 -0.78 -6.67
N ALA A 18 -5.37 -1.18 -7.83
CA ALA A 18 -4.10 -0.64 -8.33
C ALA A 18 -4.20 0.87 -8.56
N ASP A 19 -5.28 1.32 -9.19
CA ASP A 19 -5.55 2.75 -9.38
C ASP A 19 -5.63 3.50 -8.05
N TYR A 20 -6.30 2.92 -7.07
CA TYR A 20 -6.42 3.48 -5.73
C TYR A 20 -5.05 3.60 -5.01
N PHE A 21 -4.25 2.53 -5.00
CA PHE A 21 -2.98 2.51 -4.27
C PHE A 21 -1.83 3.20 -5.02
N GLU A 22 -1.80 3.13 -6.36
CA GLU A 22 -0.74 3.73 -7.17
C GLU A 22 -0.96 5.23 -7.42
N LYS A 23 -2.23 5.64 -7.60
CA LYS A 23 -2.58 7.05 -7.80
C LYS A 23 -2.96 7.79 -6.53
N GLY A 24 -3.15 7.03 -5.44
CA GLY A 24 -3.45 7.51 -4.10
C GLY A 24 -4.87 8.04 -3.90
N GLU A 25 -5.41 7.83 -2.68
CA GLU A 25 -6.58 8.57 -2.19
C GLU A 25 -6.38 10.10 -2.24
N GLY A 26 -5.11 10.53 -2.30
CA GLY A 26 -4.74 11.93 -2.34
C GLY A 26 -5.35 12.72 -3.48
N ARG A 27 -5.74 12.08 -4.59
CA ARG A 27 -6.41 12.79 -5.69
C ARG A 27 -7.82 13.25 -5.35
N GLU A 28 -8.61 12.46 -4.64
CA GLU A 28 -9.95 12.89 -4.20
C GLU A 28 -9.89 13.89 -3.06
N LEU A 29 -8.97 13.73 -2.12
CA LEU A 29 -8.75 14.70 -1.05
C LEU A 29 -8.08 15.99 -1.55
N ALA A 30 -7.24 15.94 -2.57
CA ALA A 30 -6.65 17.08 -3.24
C ALA A 30 -7.70 17.95 -3.93
N HIS A 31 -8.75 17.36 -4.49
CA HIS A 31 -9.88 18.13 -5.06
C HIS A 31 -10.71 18.85 -4.00
N THR A 32 -10.72 18.40 -2.76
CA THR A 32 -11.50 19.03 -1.67
C THR A 32 -10.70 20.01 -0.82
N SER A 33 -9.37 19.96 -0.86
CA SER A 33 -8.51 20.77 0.02
C SER A 33 -7.48 21.67 -0.65
N GLY A 34 -7.59 21.94 -1.96
CA GLY A 34 -6.71 22.89 -2.64
C GLY A 34 -5.39 22.32 -3.15
N GLY A 35 -5.32 21.03 -3.35
CA GLY A 35 -4.62 20.53 -4.53
C GLY A 35 -3.15 20.23 -4.46
N GLU A 36 -2.56 19.83 -3.36
CA GLU A 36 -1.21 19.26 -3.39
C GLU A 36 -1.29 17.74 -3.14
N ASP A 37 -0.59 16.97 -3.97
CA ASP A 37 -0.52 15.53 -3.92
C ASP A 37 0.04 15.09 -2.55
N TYR A 38 -0.82 14.59 -1.67
CA TYR A 38 -0.45 14.24 -0.30
C TYR A 38 0.69 13.21 -0.24
N TYR A 39 0.80 12.36 -1.25
CA TYR A 39 1.79 11.28 -1.31
C TYR A 39 3.08 11.67 -2.06
N HIS A 40 3.06 12.75 -2.84
CA HIS A 40 4.18 13.22 -3.66
C HIS A 40 4.45 14.70 -3.46
N MET A 41 4.45 15.20 -2.22
CA MET A 41 4.84 16.57 -1.96
C MET A 41 6.31 16.80 -2.31
N PRO A 42 6.64 17.76 -3.20
CA PRO A 42 8.01 18.10 -3.49
C PRO A 42 8.74 18.51 -2.19
N GLY A 43 9.81 17.83 -1.88
CA GLY A 43 10.60 18.07 -0.67
C GLY A 43 10.24 17.21 0.54
N ASN A 44 9.31 16.26 0.39
CA ASN A 44 9.02 15.28 1.43
C ASN A 44 9.72 13.96 1.09
N ASP A 45 10.88 13.70 1.71
CA ASP A 45 11.61 12.43 1.59
C ASP A 45 10.94 11.26 2.33
N THR A 46 9.70 11.43 2.76
CA THR A 46 8.97 10.39 3.48
C THR A 46 8.38 9.40 2.49
N LEU A 47 8.93 8.21 2.45
CA LEU A 47 8.35 7.07 1.74
C LEU A 47 7.03 6.71 2.43
N LEU A 48 5.91 6.96 1.76
CA LEU A 48 4.58 6.62 2.26
C LEU A 48 4.16 5.19 1.89
N SER A 49 4.94 4.52 1.07
CA SER A 49 4.77 3.11 0.73
C SER A 49 6.11 2.42 0.55
N GLU A 50 6.19 1.18 0.98
CA GLU A 50 7.40 0.36 0.86
C GLU A 50 7.05 -1.12 0.67
N PHE A 51 7.94 -1.84 -0.01
CA PHE A 51 7.91 -3.29 -0.02
C PHE A 51 8.60 -3.84 1.22
N VAL A 52 7.95 -4.77 1.91
CA VAL A 52 8.49 -5.42 3.11
C VAL A 52 8.35 -6.94 3.02
N GLY A 53 9.22 -7.64 3.75
CA GLY A 53 9.18 -9.08 3.92
C GLY A 53 9.97 -9.87 2.89
N GLN A 54 10.20 -11.14 3.22
CA GLN A 54 11.07 -12.05 2.46
C GLN A 54 10.61 -12.25 1.01
N GLY A 55 9.31 -12.18 0.73
CA GLY A 55 8.78 -12.28 -0.63
C GLY A 55 9.25 -11.14 -1.53
N ALA A 56 9.26 -9.93 -1.03
CA ALA A 56 9.76 -8.76 -1.76
C ALA A 56 11.26 -8.88 -2.04
N GLU A 57 12.03 -9.32 -1.08
CA GLU A 57 13.47 -9.57 -1.23
C GLU A 57 13.74 -10.67 -2.27
N ALA A 58 13.04 -11.79 -2.20
CA ALA A 58 13.18 -12.90 -3.13
C ALA A 58 12.83 -12.52 -4.58
N MET A 59 11.91 -11.58 -4.78
CA MET A 59 11.54 -11.05 -6.10
C MET A 59 12.44 -9.90 -6.57
N GLY A 60 13.38 -9.43 -5.76
CA GLY A 60 14.27 -8.32 -6.10
C GLY A 60 13.58 -6.97 -6.24
N LEU A 61 12.50 -6.73 -5.49
CA LEU A 61 11.66 -5.53 -5.65
C LEU A 61 12.33 -4.25 -5.15
N GLY A 62 13.25 -4.36 -4.20
CA GLY A 62 13.79 -3.21 -3.49
C GLY A 62 12.77 -2.65 -2.47
N ILE A 63 13.03 -1.47 -1.93
CA ILE A 63 12.16 -0.88 -0.90
C ILE A 63 11.03 -0.06 -1.53
N THR A 64 11.36 0.74 -2.55
CA THR A 64 10.43 1.72 -3.12
C THR A 64 9.59 1.11 -4.25
N PRO A 65 8.26 1.11 -4.15
CA PRO A 65 7.35 0.73 -5.23
C PRO A 65 7.47 1.68 -6.43
N ARG A 66 7.20 1.16 -7.63
CA ARG A 66 7.11 1.90 -8.89
C ARG A 66 5.70 1.77 -9.45
N ASP A 67 5.34 2.69 -10.33
CA ASP A 67 4.06 2.62 -11.04
C ASP A 67 3.92 1.27 -11.76
N GLY A 68 2.77 0.62 -11.58
CA GLY A 68 2.48 -0.69 -12.13
C GLY A 68 2.94 -1.89 -11.30
N ASP A 69 3.78 -1.69 -10.29
CA ASP A 69 4.29 -2.78 -9.45
C ASP A 69 3.16 -3.48 -8.69
N TYR A 70 2.22 -2.70 -8.14
CA TYR A 70 1.10 -3.23 -7.40
C TYR A 70 0.19 -4.08 -8.30
N ALA A 71 -0.16 -3.57 -9.48
CA ALA A 71 -0.99 -4.28 -10.44
C ALA A 71 -0.33 -5.60 -10.91
N ALA A 72 0.97 -5.58 -11.17
CA ALA A 72 1.72 -6.77 -11.57
C ALA A 72 1.71 -7.82 -10.46
N LEU A 73 2.03 -7.45 -9.22
CA LEU A 73 2.02 -8.37 -8.07
C LEU A 73 0.63 -8.97 -7.84
N MET A 74 -0.42 -8.16 -7.85
CA MET A 74 -1.78 -8.65 -7.66
C MET A 74 -2.24 -9.58 -8.79
N SER A 75 -1.68 -9.40 -10.00
CA SER A 75 -1.91 -10.29 -11.14
C SER A 75 -1.07 -11.57 -11.12
N GLY A 76 -0.25 -11.77 -10.09
CA GLY A 76 0.58 -12.97 -9.94
C GLY A 76 1.89 -12.93 -10.71
N LYS A 77 2.37 -11.74 -11.08
CA LYS A 77 3.59 -11.54 -11.85
C LYS A 77 4.66 -10.78 -11.06
N ASN A 78 5.91 -11.12 -11.29
CA ASN A 78 7.02 -10.35 -10.77
C ASN A 78 7.18 -9.06 -11.61
N PRO A 79 7.05 -7.88 -11.01
CA PRO A 79 7.12 -6.61 -11.75
C PRO A 79 8.51 -6.29 -12.33
N ARG A 80 9.54 -7.05 -11.96
CA ARG A 80 10.92 -6.86 -12.49
C ARG A 80 11.23 -7.76 -13.67
N THR A 81 10.64 -8.96 -13.71
CA THR A 81 10.93 -9.97 -14.75
C THR A 81 9.72 -10.31 -15.62
N ASP A 82 8.53 -9.85 -15.27
CA ASP A 82 7.22 -10.22 -15.85
C ASP A 82 6.91 -11.73 -15.78
N GLU A 83 7.73 -12.49 -15.05
CA GLU A 83 7.50 -13.93 -14.85
C GLU A 83 6.39 -14.15 -13.83
N SER A 84 5.54 -15.15 -14.12
CA SER A 84 4.51 -15.58 -13.17
C SER A 84 5.16 -16.29 -11.97
N TYR A 85 4.82 -15.87 -10.76
CA TYR A 85 5.21 -16.57 -9.53
C TYR A 85 4.09 -17.46 -8.98
N VAL A 86 2.98 -17.54 -9.70
CA VAL A 86 1.86 -18.43 -9.39
C VAL A 86 1.74 -19.50 -10.44
N SER A 87 1.04 -20.60 -10.12
CA SER A 87 0.78 -21.67 -11.10
C SER A 87 -0.15 -21.19 -12.23
N ASP A 88 -0.07 -21.82 -13.41
CA ASP A 88 -0.92 -21.51 -14.57
C ASP A 88 -2.42 -21.55 -14.23
N ARG A 89 -2.84 -22.51 -13.41
CA ARG A 89 -4.21 -22.59 -12.92
C ARG A 89 -4.59 -21.31 -12.15
N ARG A 90 -3.72 -20.89 -11.24
CA ARG A 90 -3.94 -19.70 -10.43
C ARG A 90 -3.95 -18.43 -11.27
N GLN A 91 -3.04 -18.35 -12.24
CA GLN A 91 -3.00 -17.26 -13.21
C GLN A 91 -4.34 -17.13 -13.94
N GLY A 92 -4.86 -18.24 -14.47
CA GLY A 92 -6.16 -18.26 -15.14
C GLY A 92 -7.34 -17.93 -14.22
N GLU A 93 -7.28 -18.23 -12.93
CA GLU A 93 -8.31 -17.83 -11.95
C GLU A 93 -8.26 -16.31 -11.70
N LEU A 94 -7.07 -15.71 -11.60
CA LEU A 94 -6.90 -14.26 -11.44
C LEU A 94 -7.39 -13.50 -12.67
N GLU A 95 -7.04 -13.95 -13.88
CA GLU A 95 -7.48 -13.33 -15.14
C GLU A 95 -9.00 -13.37 -15.32
N ARG A 96 -9.66 -14.43 -14.86
CA ARG A 96 -11.13 -14.54 -14.86
C ARG A 96 -11.80 -13.77 -13.72
N GLY A 97 -11.05 -13.16 -12.83
CA GLY A 97 -11.58 -12.46 -11.67
C GLY A 97 -12.11 -13.36 -10.55
N THR A 98 -11.91 -14.69 -10.65
CA THR A 98 -12.44 -15.68 -9.67
C THR A 98 -11.43 -16.03 -8.58
N GLY A 99 -10.14 -15.78 -8.81
CA GLY A 99 -9.07 -16.04 -7.86
C GLY A 99 -8.95 -14.96 -6.80
N THR A 100 -8.39 -15.33 -5.63
CA THR A 100 -8.00 -14.35 -4.61
C THR A 100 -6.71 -13.66 -5.07
N ALA A 101 -6.72 -12.36 -5.31
CA ALA A 101 -5.53 -11.61 -5.69
C ALA A 101 -4.66 -11.26 -4.48
N GLY A 102 -5.27 -11.03 -3.33
CA GLY A 102 -4.54 -10.72 -2.11
C GLY A 102 -5.45 -10.45 -0.92
N PHE A 103 -4.80 -9.98 0.14
CA PHE A 103 -5.45 -9.52 1.35
C PHE A 103 -5.00 -8.09 1.62
N SER A 104 -5.95 -7.23 1.97
CA SER A 104 -5.68 -5.88 2.46
C SER A 104 -5.82 -5.91 3.98
N THR A 105 -4.81 -5.44 4.67
CA THR A 105 -4.84 -5.27 6.13
C THR A 105 -4.79 -3.80 6.46
N SER A 106 -5.67 -3.36 7.35
CA SER A 106 -5.71 -1.96 7.79
C SER A 106 -5.50 -1.89 9.30
N PHE A 107 -4.59 -1.00 9.69
CA PHE A 107 -4.37 -0.64 11.09
C PHE A 107 -4.92 0.77 11.29
N ASN A 108 -6.05 0.87 11.96
CA ASN A 108 -6.64 2.15 12.28
C ASN A 108 -6.18 2.60 13.66
N VAL A 109 -5.60 3.77 13.74
CA VAL A 109 -5.23 4.38 15.02
C VAL A 109 -6.48 4.86 15.76
N ASP A 110 -6.33 4.98 17.06
CA ASP A 110 -7.37 5.55 17.93
C ASP A 110 -7.71 6.97 17.48
N LYS A 111 -8.98 7.34 17.61
CA LYS A 111 -9.47 8.67 17.23
C LYS A 111 -8.72 9.79 17.95
N THR A 112 -8.25 9.55 19.17
CA THR A 112 -7.46 10.52 19.93
C THR A 112 -6.14 10.82 19.23
N LEU A 113 -5.45 9.80 18.68
CA LEU A 113 -4.22 9.99 17.93
C LEU A 113 -4.46 10.74 16.62
N SER A 114 -5.58 10.53 15.94
CA SER A 114 -5.96 11.29 14.75
C SER A 114 -6.19 12.78 15.08
N LEU A 115 -6.78 13.08 16.24
CA LEU A 115 -6.96 14.45 16.69
C LEU A 115 -5.62 15.11 17.06
N VAL A 116 -4.73 14.38 17.72
CA VAL A 116 -3.38 14.85 18.03
C VAL A 116 -2.63 15.15 16.73
N TYR A 117 -2.64 14.23 15.75
CA TYR A 117 -2.01 14.42 14.46
C TYR A 117 -2.49 15.69 13.73
N ALA A 118 -3.80 15.95 13.76
CA ALA A 118 -4.38 17.17 13.15
C ALA A 118 -3.94 18.47 13.84
N ALA A 119 -3.48 18.42 15.10
CA ALA A 119 -3.00 19.56 15.86
C ALA A 119 -1.48 19.78 15.76
N LEU A 120 -0.74 18.83 15.16
CA LEU A 120 0.71 18.92 14.98
C LEU A 120 1.06 19.87 13.83
N ASP A 121 2.22 20.52 13.93
CA ASP A 121 2.84 21.20 12.79
C ASP A 121 3.40 20.19 11.77
N ARG A 122 3.80 20.66 10.59
CA ARG A 122 4.24 19.79 9.50
C ARG A 122 5.44 18.91 9.85
N ASP A 123 6.43 19.45 10.55
CA ASP A 123 7.63 18.71 10.93
C ASP A 123 7.30 17.60 11.93
N GLN A 124 6.40 17.89 12.87
CA GLN A 124 5.90 16.92 13.84
C GLN A 124 5.04 15.84 13.17
N GLN A 125 4.22 16.22 12.16
CA GLN A 125 3.45 15.25 11.36
C GLN A 125 4.36 14.27 10.64
N ILE A 126 5.46 14.71 10.03
CA ILE A 126 6.44 13.86 9.37
C ILE A 126 7.05 12.85 10.36
N ILE A 127 7.39 13.28 11.56
CA ILE A 127 7.91 12.40 12.60
C ILE A 127 6.85 11.34 12.99
N PHE A 128 5.62 11.75 13.14
CA PHE A 128 4.51 10.87 13.46
C PHE A 128 4.26 9.84 12.35
N GLU A 129 4.23 10.26 11.09
CA GLU A 129 4.08 9.39 9.91
C GLU A 129 5.20 8.33 9.86
N LYS A 130 6.44 8.72 10.06
CA LYS A 130 7.60 7.80 10.13
C LYS A 130 7.45 6.78 11.25
N ALA A 131 7.03 7.22 12.43
CA ALA A 131 6.81 6.31 13.56
C ALA A 131 5.66 5.31 13.28
N MET A 132 4.60 5.73 12.61
CA MET A 132 3.51 4.86 12.20
C MET A 132 3.94 3.82 11.16
N MET A 133 4.76 4.23 10.17
CA MET A 133 5.33 3.32 9.17
C MET A 133 6.24 2.26 9.83
N GLU A 134 7.11 2.68 10.74
CA GLU A 134 7.99 1.77 11.48
C GLU A 134 7.21 0.78 12.35
N ALA A 135 6.19 1.25 13.05
CA ALA A 135 5.32 0.40 13.85
C ALA A 135 4.57 -0.62 12.99
N SER A 136 4.06 -0.20 11.82
CA SER A 136 3.40 -1.10 10.87
C SER A 136 4.35 -2.16 10.32
N ARG A 137 5.57 -1.77 9.93
CA ARG A 137 6.62 -2.70 9.49
C ARG A 137 6.92 -3.73 10.57
N SER A 138 7.18 -3.29 11.79
CA SER A 138 7.46 -4.17 12.92
C SER A 138 6.32 -5.14 13.19
N ALA A 139 5.06 -4.70 13.06
CA ALA A 139 3.92 -5.58 13.22
C ALA A 139 3.86 -6.67 12.15
N PHE A 140 4.19 -6.36 10.89
CA PHE A 140 4.23 -7.36 9.81
C PHE A 140 5.41 -8.33 9.93
N GLU A 141 6.56 -7.90 10.43
CA GLU A 141 7.73 -8.76 10.62
C GLU A 141 7.56 -9.79 11.74
N HIS A 142 6.65 -9.53 12.68
CA HIS A 142 6.40 -10.40 13.84
C HIS A 142 5.05 -11.15 13.77
N ALA A 143 4.30 -11.00 12.70
CA ALA A 143 3.04 -11.71 12.47
C ALA A 143 3.26 -13.04 11.75
#